data_8177347fc8ac5d3b0a3c131aeb9a1963
#
_entry.id   8177347fc8ac5d3b0a3c131aeb9a1963
#
_cell.length_a   1.000
_cell.length_b   1.000
_cell.length_c   1.000
_cell.angle_alpha   90.00
_cell.angle_beta   90.00
_cell.angle_gamma   90.00
#
_symmetry.space_group_name_H-M   'P 1'
#
loop_
_entity.id
_entity.type
_entity.pdbx_description
1 polymer ?
#
loop_
_entity_poly.entity_id
_entity_poly.type
_entity_poly.pdbx_seq_one_letter_code
_entity_poly.pdbx_strand_id
1 'polypeptide(L)'
;MHILFVCWGNICRSPAAECTFRKLVNERGLGEKISCDSAGTIGSHQGNPPDSRMRQAAQGRNLKISGSARMINDQDYHKSDLIVTMDNFNFAEANKLAPDSALKKRIRPFCDFVTSSDLSLIHI
;
A
#
# COMPACT_ATOMS: atom_id res chain seq x y z
N MET A 1 -11.95 -10.16 -0.77
CA MET A 1 -10.95 -9.45 -1.59
C MET A 1 -9.80 -8.96 -0.70
N HIS A 2 -8.59 -9.17 -1.14
CA HIS A 2 -7.40 -8.71 -0.40
C HIS A 2 -6.59 -7.74 -1.27
N ILE A 3 -6.28 -6.56 -0.72
CA ILE A 3 -5.55 -5.50 -1.41
C ILE A 3 -4.24 -5.22 -0.67
N LEU A 4 -3.13 -5.23 -1.41
CA LEU A 4 -1.81 -4.93 -0.87
C LEU A 4 -1.35 -3.57 -1.41
N PHE A 5 -0.94 -2.68 -0.52
CA PHE A 5 -0.35 -1.39 -0.88
C PHE A 5 1.17 -1.49 -0.82
N VAL A 6 1.85 -1.03 -1.86
CA VAL A 6 3.29 -1.19 -2.00
C VAL A 6 3.97 0.14 -2.25
N CYS A 7 5.00 0.44 -1.45
CA CYS A 7 5.92 1.54 -1.71
C CYS A 7 7.35 1.01 -1.60
N TRP A 8 8.34 1.88 -1.51
CA TRP A 8 9.73 1.46 -1.49
C TRP A 8 10.12 0.79 -0.17
N GLY A 9 10.02 1.50 0.94
CA GLY A 9 10.50 1.02 2.24
C GLY A 9 9.43 0.54 3.20
N ASN A 10 8.16 0.68 2.86
CA ASN A 10 7.00 0.31 3.68
C ASN A 10 6.95 1.05 5.02
N ILE A 11 7.42 2.30 5.07
CA ILE A 11 7.38 3.10 6.30
C ILE A 11 6.56 4.38 6.19
N CYS A 12 6.17 4.80 4.99
CA CYS A 12 5.46 6.07 4.79
C CYS A 12 4.18 5.90 3.98
N ARG A 13 4.29 5.87 2.65
CA ARG A 13 3.12 5.92 1.76
C ARG A 13 2.23 4.68 1.85
N SER A 14 2.81 3.49 1.79
CA SER A 14 1.99 2.28 1.83
C SER A 14 1.33 2.02 3.18
N PRO A 15 1.99 2.25 4.34
CA PRO A 15 1.27 2.15 5.62
C PRO A 15 0.15 3.18 5.74
N ALA A 16 0.36 4.41 5.26
CA ALA A 16 -0.68 5.44 5.29
C ALA A 16 -1.87 5.04 4.43
N ALA A 17 -1.62 4.53 3.22
CA ALA A 17 -2.66 4.06 2.31
C ALA A 17 -3.44 2.89 2.92
N GLU A 18 -2.74 1.93 3.49
CA GLU A 18 -3.34 0.76 4.13
C GLU A 18 -4.29 1.17 5.27
N CYS A 19 -3.80 2.00 6.18
CA CYS A 19 -4.59 2.40 7.35
C CYS A 19 -5.78 3.28 6.97
N THR A 20 -5.61 4.19 6.00
CA THR A 20 -6.69 5.04 5.48
C THR A 20 -7.76 4.18 4.82
N PHE A 21 -7.35 3.25 3.98
CA PHE A 21 -8.27 2.36 3.27
C PHE A 21 -9.03 1.47 4.25
N ARG A 22 -8.34 0.89 5.23
CA ARG A 22 -8.98 0.05 6.25
C ARG A 22 -10.04 0.82 7.02
N LYS A 23 -9.76 2.07 7.38
CA LYS A 23 -10.72 2.93 8.05
C LYS A 23 -11.98 3.15 7.20
N LEU A 24 -11.81 3.46 5.91
CA LEU A 24 -12.92 3.66 4.99
C LEU A 24 -13.75 2.39 4.81
N VAL A 25 -13.09 1.25 4.68
CA VAL A 25 -13.75 -0.05 4.54
C VAL A 25 -14.62 -0.35 5.76
N ASN A 26 -14.08 -0.10 6.95
CA ASN A 26 -14.81 -0.34 8.20
C ASN A 26 -15.98 0.62 8.37
N GLU A 27 -15.80 1.88 8.01
CA GLU A 27 -16.88 2.88 8.07
C GLU A 27 -18.05 2.54 7.15
N ARG A 28 -17.78 1.80 6.07
CA ARG A 28 -18.80 1.38 5.10
C ARG A 28 -19.34 -0.03 5.36
N GLY A 29 -18.93 -0.63 6.48
CA GLY A 29 -19.40 -1.97 6.85
C GLY A 29 -18.88 -3.09 5.98
N LEU A 30 -17.75 -2.90 5.29
CA LEU A 30 -17.17 -3.88 4.36
C LEU A 30 -15.97 -4.64 4.94
N GLY A 31 -15.67 -4.48 6.23
CA GLY A 31 -14.48 -5.05 6.86
C GLY A 31 -14.39 -6.57 6.79
N GLU A 32 -15.52 -7.28 6.66
CA GLU A 32 -15.53 -8.74 6.51
C GLU A 32 -15.28 -9.18 5.07
N LYS A 33 -15.51 -8.31 4.09
CA LYS A 33 -15.41 -8.64 2.67
C LYS A 33 -14.10 -8.19 2.05
N ILE A 34 -13.47 -7.15 2.59
CA ILE A 34 -12.26 -6.53 2.06
C ILE A 34 -11.20 -6.45 3.15
N SER A 35 -10.07 -7.07 2.91
CA SER A 35 -8.89 -6.97 3.78
C SER A 35 -7.77 -6.23 3.05
N CYS A 36 -6.86 -5.65 3.79
CA CYS A 36 -5.71 -4.95 3.21
C CYS A 36 -4.47 -5.11 4.08
N ASP A 37 -3.32 -4.87 3.44
CA ASP A 37 -2.01 -4.93 4.07
C ASP A 37 -1.07 -4.01 3.30
N SER A 38 0.16 -3.89 3.72
CA SER A 38 1.18 -3.11 3.00
C SER A 38 2.53 -3.80 3.04
N ALA A 39 3.38 -3.48 2.06
CA ALA A 39 4.72 -4.02 1.96
C ALA A 39 5.62 -3.05 1.19
N GLY A 40 6.93 -3.26 1.27
CA GLY A 40 7.92 -2.51 0.50
C GLY A 40 8.57 -3.37 -0.54
N THR A 41 9.19 -2.73 -1.53
CA THR A 41 9.98 -3.43 -2.54
C THR A 41 11.40 -3.71 -2.06
N ILE A 42 11.82 -3.11 -0.94
CA ILE A 42 13.11 -3.41 -0.29
C ILE A 42 12.90 -3.80 1.17
N GLY A 43 13.91 -4.44 1.74
CA GLY A 43 13.88 -4.92 3.12
C GLY A 43 14.68 -4.09 4.12
N SER A 44 15.22 -2.92 3.73
CA SER A 44 16.13 -2.15 4.59
C SER A 44 15.47 -1.59 5.84
N HIS A 45 14.14 -1.42 5.84
CA HIS A 45 13.38 -0.94 7.01
C HIS A 45 12.59 -2.05 7.70
N GLN A 46 12.86 -3.31 7.37
CA GLN A 46 12.11 -4.45 7.90
C GLN A 46 12.06 -4.42 9.43
N GLY A 47 10.85 -4.52 9.97
CA GLY A 47 10.61 -4.47 11.41
C GLY A 47 10.46 -3.07 11.99
N ASN A 48 10.79 -2.02 11.24
CA ASN A 48 10.68 -0.65 11.72
C ASN A 48 9.23 -0.19 11.77
N PRO A 49 8.88 0.69 12.73
CA PRO A 49 7.55 1.29 12.75
C PRO A 49 7.37 2.26 11.58
N PRO A 50 6.13 2.66 11.27
CA PRO A 50 5.88 3.70 10.29
C PRO A 50 6.59 5.01 10.63
N ASP A 51 6.88 5.82 9.61
CA ASP A 51 7.59 7.09 9.77
C ASP A 51 6.90 7.99 10.81
N SER A 52 7.69 8.55 11.74
CA SER A 52 7.15 9.34 12.86
C SER A 52 6.46 10.63 12.41
N ARG A 53 6.98 11.30 11.37
CA ARG A 53 6.37 12.52 10.82
C ARG A 53 5.03 12.22 10.19
N MET A 54 4.95 11.13 9.44
CA MET A 54 3.71 10.69 8.81
C MET A 54 2.68 10.29 9.88
N ARG A 55 3.10 9.59 10.94
CA ARG A 55 2.20 9.22 12.03
C ARG A 55 1.62 10.45 12.74
N GLN A 56 2.44 11.48 12.97
CA GLN A 56 2.00 12.72 13.59
C GLN A 56 0.98 13.46 12.72
N ALA A 57 1.24 13.56 11.41
CA ALA A 57 0.33 14.20 10.46
C ALA A 57 -1.01 13.47 10.40
N ALA A 58 -0.98 12.14 10.39
CA ALA A 58 -2.18 11.31 10.38
C ALA A 58 -2.99 11.45 11.66
N GLN A 59 -2.31 11.54 12.80
CA GLN A 59 -2.96 11.70 14.10
C GLN A 59 -3.76 12.99 14.17
N GLY A 60 -3.27 14.08 13.56
CA GLY A 60 -4.01 15.33 13.45
C GLY A 60 -5.28 15.22 12.63
N ARG A 61 -5.44 14.15 11.86
CA ARG A 61 -6.64 13.84 11.06
C ARG A 61 -7.44 12.67 11.63
N ASN A 62 -7.22 12.32 12.90
CA ASN A 62 -7.86 11.20 13.59
C ASN A 62 -7.59 9.84 12.92
N LEU A 63 -6.41 9.68 12.32
CA LEU A 63 -6.00 8.43 11.69
C LEU A 63 -4.77 7.88 12.43
N LYS A 64 -4.92 6.68 13.00
CA LYS A 64 -3.81 6.00 13.66
C LYS A 64 -3.09 5.10 12.66
N ILE A 65 -1.80 5.35 12.46
CA ILE A 65 -0.96 4.52 11.61
C ILE A 65 -0.17 3.56 12.50
N SER A 66 -0.28 2.27 12.22
CA SER A 66 0.35 1.21 13.01
C SER A 66 0.96 0.15 12.09
N GLY A 67 1.63 -0.83 12.69
CA GLY A 67 2.26 -1.93 11.98
C GLY A 67 3.78 -1.79 11.96
N SER A 68 4.42 -2.66 11.21
CA SER A 68 5.87 -2.64 11.02
C SER A 68 6.22 -2.93 9.56
N ALA A 69 7.31 -2.33 9.08
CA ALA A 69 7.74 -2.47 7.70
C ALA A 69 8.14 -3.92 7.39
N ARG A 70 7.79 -4.38 6.20
CA ARG A 70 8.21 -5.67 5.68
C ARG A 70 8.39 -5.61 4.17
N MET A 71 9.21 -6.50 3.63
CA MET A 71 9.40 -6.62 2.20
C MET A 71 8.31 -7.51 1.59
N ILE A 72 7.87 -7.18 0.36
CA ILE A 72 6.95 -8.02 -0.40
C ILE A 72 7.57 -9.40 -0.64
N ASN A 73 6.75 -10.44 -0.60
CA ASN A 73 7.18 -11.81 -0.84
C ASN A 73 6.26 -12.51 -1.86
N ASP A 74 6.63 -13.73 -2.27
CA ASP A 74 5.89 -14.47 -3.30
C ASP A 74 4.43 -14.74 -2.88
N GLN A 75 4.19 -15.01 -1.61
CA GLN A 75 2.84 -15.26 -1.12
C GLN A 75 1.93 -14.04 -1.24
N ASP A 76 2.50 -12.83 -1.11
CA ASP A 76 1.73 -11.60 -1.30
C ASP A 76 1.11 -11.54 -2.69
N TYR A 77 1.86 -11.96 -3.72
CA TYR A 77 1.36 -11.96 -5.09
C TYR A 77 0.22 -12.95 -5.29
N HIS A 78 0.31 -14.13 -4.67
CA HIS A 78 -0.75 -15.14 -4.80
C HIS A 78 -1.98 -14.80 -3.96
N LYS A 79 -1.77 -14.25 -2.77
CA LYS A 79 -2.83 -13.93 -1.83
C LYS A 79 -3.63 -12.68 -2.22
N SER A 80 -2.98 -11.70 -2.83
CA SER A 80 -3.60 -10.40 -3.12
C SER A 80 -4.37 -10.44 -4.44
N ASP A 81 -5.60 -9.99 -4.40
CA ASP A 81 -6.41 -9.81 -5.62
C ASP A 81 -5.95 -8.57 -6.39
N LEU A 82 -5.44 -7.57 -5.66
CA LEU A 82 -4.97 -6.31 -6.22
C LEU A 82 -3.74 -5.85 -5.45
N ILE A 83 -2.71 -5.44 -6.18
CA ILE A 83 -1.47 -4.89 -5.62
C ILE A 83 -1.35 -3.47 -6.14
N VAL A 84 -1.46 -2.48 -5.24
CA VAL A 84 -1.48 -1.06 -5.59
C VAL A 84 -0.13 -0.45 -5.26
N THR A 85 0.56 0.06 -6.29
CA THR A 85 1.86 0.69 -6.15
C THR A 85 1.72 2.21 -6.09
N MET A 86 2.60 2.87 -5.32
CA MET A 86 2.46 4.28 -5.01
C MET A 86 3.04 5.20 -6.08
N ASP A 87 4.02 4.72 -6.86
CA ASP A 87 4.63 5.48 -7.96
C ASP A 87 5.13 4.54 -9.06
N ASN A 88 5.65 5.13 -10.15
CA ASN A 88 6.14 4.36 -11.29
C ASN A 88 7.35 3.51 -10.94
N PHE A 89 8.20 3.96 -10.02
CA PHE A 89 9.36 3.20 -9.57
C PHE A 89 8.91 1.94 -8.83
N ASN A 90 7.98 2.08 -7.90
CA ASN A 90 7.43 0.93 -7.16
C ASN A 90 6.71 -0.03 -8.10
N PHE A 91 6.02 0.49 -9.11
CA PHE A 91 5.35 -0.33 -10.11
C PHE A 91 6.35 -1.21 -10.86
N ALA A 92 7.46 -0.63 -11.34
CA ALA A 92 8.50 -1.37 -12.04
C ALA A 92 9.15 -2.42 -11.13
N GLU A 93 9.45 -2.06 -9.89
CA GLU A 93 10.06 -2.97 -8.92
C GLU A 93 9.12 -4.13 -8.58
N ALA A 94 7.84 -3.86 -8.34
CA ALA A 94 6.86 -4.89 -8.04
C ALA A 94 6.68 -5.86 -9.20
N ASN A 95 6.73 -5.37 -10.45
CA ASN A 95 6.70 -6.23 -11.62
C ASN A 95 7.94 -7.14 -11.71
N LYS A 96 9.10 -6.60 -11.42
CA LYS A 96 10.36 -7.35 -11.41
C LYS A 96 10.36 -8.50 -10.41
N LEU A 97 9.79 -8.25 -9.22
CA LEU A 97 9.80 -9.21 -8.11
C LEU A 97 8.68 -10.24 -8.22
N ALA A 98 7.74 -10.08 -9.16
CA ALA A 98 6.63 -11.00 -9.32
C ALA A 98 7.14 -12.38 -9.74
N PRO A 99 6.71 -13.45 -9.03
CA PRO A 99 7.20 -14.81 -9.31
C PRO A 99 6.65 -15.40 -10.61
N ASP A 100 5.58 -14.83 -11.15
CA ASP A 100 4.90 -15.35 -12.35
C ASP A 100 4.35 -14.18 -13.16
N SER A 101 4.49 -14.25 -14.49
CA SER A 101 3.98 -13.22 -15.42
C SER A 101 2.48 -13.00 -15.28
N ALA A 102 1.71 -14.05 -15.01
CA ALA A 102 0.27 -13.94 -14.85
C ALA A 102 -0.12 -13.07 -13.66
N LEU A 103 0.71 -13.04 -12.61
CA LEU A 103 0.45 -12.26 -11.42
C LEU A 103 0.70 -10.77 -11.62
N LYS A 104 1.46 -10.39 -12.64
CA LYS A 104 1.73 -8.99 -12.96
C LYS A 104 0.46 -8.22 -13.30
N LYS A 105 -0.58 -8.90 -13.79
CA LYS A 105 -1.87 -8.28 -14.10
C LYS A 105 -2.59 -7.75 -12.87
N ARG A 106 -2.23 -8.23 -11.68
CA ARG A 106 -2.82 -7.79 -10.41
C ARG A 106 -2.18 -6.51 -9.89
N ILE A 107 -1.06 -6.08 -10.51
CA ILE A 107 -0.30 -4.90 -10.07
C ILE A 107 -0.82 -3.68 -10.82
N ARG A 108 -1.31 -2.66 -10.09
CA ARG A 108 -1.88 -1.45 -10.67
C ARG A 108 -1.31 -0.21 -9.96
N PRO A 109 -0.94 0.83 -10.70
CA PRO A 109 -0.53 2.09 -10.06
C PRO A 109 -1.70 2.74 -9.34
N PHE A 110 -1.43 3.38 -8.22
CA PHE A 110 -2.45 4.09 -7.43
C PHE A 110 -3.18 5.14 -8.27
N CYS A 111 -2.45 5.85 -9.13
CA CYS A 111 -3.03 6.90 -9.98
C CYS A 111 -4.08 6.38 -10.96
N ASP A 112 -4.14 5.08 -11.25
CA ASP A 112 -5.20 4.49 -12.07
C ASP A 112 -6.59 4.59 -11.42
N PHE A 113 -6.63 4.82 -10.10
CA PHE A 113 -7.87 4.82 -9.32
C PHE A 113 -8.34 6.22 -8.95
N VAL A 114 -7.63 7.27 -9.38
CA VAL A 114 -7.96 8.66 -9.08
C VAL A 114 -8.31 9.41 -10.35
N THR A 115 -9.18 10.42 -10.21
CA THR A 115 -9.51 11.29 -11.33
C THR A 115 -8.37 12.27 -11.62
N SER A 116 -8.35 12.85 -12.80
CA SER A 116 -7.31 13.83 -13.18
C SER A 116 -7.27 15.04 -12.25
N SER A 117 -8.40 15.42 -11.66
CA SER A 117 -8.47 16.52 -10.69
C SER A 117 -7.76 16.19 -9.38
N ASP A 118 -7.65 14.90 -9.04
CA ASP A 118 -7.03 14.44 -7.80
C ASP A 118 -5.54 14.18 -7.95
N LEU A 119 -5.02 14.12 -9.17
CA LEU A 119 -3.62 13.80 -9.43
C LEU A 119 -2.65 14.80 -8.80
N SER A 120 -3.06 16.07 -8.70
CA SER A 120 -2.24 17.09 -8.06
C SER A 120 -1.98 16.82 -6.58
N LEU A 121 -2.88 16.09 -5.92
CA LEU A 121 -2.75 15.73 -4.51
C LEU A 121 -1.77 14.57 -4.29
N ILE A 122 -1.57 13.74 -5.29
CA ILE A 122 -0.69 12.58 -5.21
C ILE A 122 0.78 12.98 -5.26
N HIS A 123 1.08 14.10 -5.89
CA HIS A 123 2.44 14.61 -6.08
C HIS A 123 2.92 15.52 -4.94
N ILE A 124 2.12 15.73 -3.94
CA ILE A 124 2.45 16.57 -2.79
C ILE A 124 3.30 15.84 -1.75
#